data_f1c390fff1329c9d71eb28324911a08f
#
_entry.id   f1c390fff1329c9d71eb28324911a08f
#
_cell.length_a   1.000
_cell.length_b   1.000
_cell.length_c   1.000
_cell.angle_alpha   90.00
_cell.angle_beta   90.00
_cell.angle_gamma   90.00
#
_symmetry.space_group_name_H-M   'P 1'
#
loop_
_entity.id
_entity.type
_entity.pdbx_description
1 polymer ?
#
loop_
_entity_poly.entity_id
_entity_poly.type
_entity_poly.pdbx_seq_one_letter_code
_entity_poly.pdbx_strand_id
1 'polypeptide(L)'
;MKVQTKTWSLPVQDDWSTPFAEVLLGQLDLRPGLSILDIASGHGIPAFYLAEQVGPTGTVVGIDASRSQVASARAIQRGELPWLRFECQDMRAMPASLPAFQRLTGNLSVMFLRPNRFEAMRGLLDHLEPGGQLVLTFPSLGTFDSIWQRIDQEMGRYGLVIERERLAAHVAERPSAADVRGWLERLDMERIAVVEQPLEVVSGSGQRFLQHPLLRGGFLDDAYECFDDQRLAEEVMTQVSLDLKSMTPLIARRCVLAGWKRVSTIER
;
A
#
# COMPACT_ATOMS: atom_id res chain seq x y z
N MET A 1 -23.17 -1.47 13.07
CA MET A 1 -23.12 -2.78 12.40
C MET A 1 -21.77 -3.40 12.77
N LYS A 2 -21.74 -4.48 13.56
CA LYS A 2 -20.48 -5.14 13.94
C LYS A 2 -19.94 -5.81 12.67
N VAL A 3 -18.78 -5.35 12.21
CA VAL A 3 -18.02 -6.04 11.16
C VAL A 3 -17.64 -7.40 11.76
N GLN A 4 -18.20 -8.48 11.23
CA GLN A 4 -17.71 -9.82 11.53
C GLN A 4 -16.27 -9.88 10.99
N THR A 5 -15.29 -9.93 11.88
CA THR A 5 -13.90 -10.24 11.54
C THR A 5 -13.87 -11.68 11.05
N LYS A 6 -13.96 -11.84 9.73
CA LYS A 6 -13.64 -13.10 9.09
C LYS A 6 -12.14 -13.32 9.30
N THR A 7 -11.76 -14.35 10.03
CA THR A 7 -10.35 -14.73 10.20
C THR A 7 -9.83 -15.23 8.85
N TRP A 8 -8.98 -14.43 8.23
CA TRP A 8 -8.35 -14.77 6.97
C TRP A 8 -7.10 -15.60 7.24
N SER A 9 -7.02 -16.81 6.69
CA SER A 9 -5.79 -17.61 6.76
C SER A 9 -4.90 -17.21 5.59
N LEU A 10 -3.99 -16.26 5.84
CA LEU A 10 -2.96 -15.89 4.88
C LEU A 10 -1.74 -16.81 5.09
N PRO A 11 -1.18 -17.42 4.05
CA PRO A 11 0.00 -18.29 4.17
C PRO A 11 1.26 -17.51 4.57
N VAL A 12 1.25 -16.20 4.34
CA VAL A 12 2.28 -15.26 4.81
C VAL A 12 1.58 -14.14 5.54
N GLN A 13 2.06 -13.83 6.74
CA GLN A 13 1.52 -12.76 7.58
C GLN A 13 2.66 -11.93 8.17
N ASP A 14 2.44 -10.63 8.27
CA ASP A 14 3.28 -9.71 9.01
C ASP A 14 2.41 -8.65 9.72
N ASP A 15 3.00 -7.98 10.72
CA ASP A 15 2.28 -7.02 11.57
C ASP A 15 1.93 -5.71 10.86
N TRP A 16 2.43 -5.51 9.63
CA TRP A 16 2.18 -4.31 8.84
C TRP A 16 1.29 -4.55 7.64
N SER A 17 1.65 -5.47 6.73
CA SER A 17 0.91 -5.69 5.49
C SER A 17 -0.40 -6.42 5.71
N THR A 18 -0.44 -7.36 6.66
CA THR A 18 -1.64 -8.16 6.94
C THR A 18 -2.84 -7.31 7.37
N PRO A 19 -2.74 -6.35 8.31
CA PRO A 19 -3.87 -5.50 8.66
C PRO A 19 -4.42 -4.65 7.52
N PHE A 20 -3.58 -4.25 6.56
CA PHE A 20 -4.03 -3.55 5.35
C PHE A 20 -4.69 -4.50 4.36
N ALA A 21 -4.17 -5.72 4.19
CA ALA A 21 -4.79 -6.73 3.35
C ALA A 21 -6.20 -7.11 3.85
N GLU A 22 -6.42 -7.18 5.16
CA GLU A 22 -7.73 -7.46 5.75
C GLU A 22 -8.79 -6.43 5.35
N VAL A 23 -8.48 -5.14 5.38
CA VAL A 23 -9.43 -4.10 4.97
C VAL A 23 -9.62 -4.09 3.46
N LEU A 24 -8.60 -4.44 2.65
CA LEU A 24 -8.70 -4.64 1.22
C LEU A 24 -9.70 -5.76 0.91
N LEU A 25 -9.49 -6.94 1.49
CA LEU A 25 -10.34 -8.11 1.29
C LEU A 25 -11.79 -7.86 1.76
N GLY A 26 -11.98 -7.03 2.78
CA GLY A 26 -13.29 -6.62 3.26
C GLY A 26 -14.11 -5.76 2.28
N GLN A 27 -13.44 -5.11 1.30
CA GLN A 27 -14.07 -4.28 0.26
C GLN A 27 -14.15 -4.99 -1.09
N LEU A 28 -13.45 -6.12 -1.27
CA LEU A 28 -13.36 -6.82 -2.53
C LEU A 28 -14.55 -7.77 -2.73
N ASP A 29 -15.27 -7.60 -3.85
CA ASP A 29 -16.24 -8.59 -4.33
C ASP A 29 -15.51 -9.77 -4.96
N LEU A 30 -15.19 -10.76 -4.14
CA LEU A 30 -14.37 -11.91 -4.49
C LEU A 30 -15.23 -13.16 -4.66
N ARG A 31 -15.04 -13.88 -5.78
CA ARG A 31 -15.77 -15.11 -6.12
C ARG A 31 -14.91 -16.03 -7.00
N PRO A 32 -15.20 -17.32 -7.02
CA PRO A 32 -14.51 -18.28 -7.90
C PRO A 32 -14.56 -17.85 -9.38
N GLY A 33 -13.47 -18.17 -10.11
CA GLY A 33 -13.37 -17.94 -11.55
C GLY A 33 -12.94 -16.54 -11.98
N LEU A 34 -12.72 -15.59 -11.05
CA LEU A 34 -12.29 -14.23 -11.40
C LEU A 34 -10.85 -14.18 -11.90
N SER A 35 -10.60 -13.23 -12.81
CA SER A 35 -9.25 -12.79 -13.17
C SER A 35 -8.84 -11.57 -12.33
N ILE A 36 -7.69 -11.64 -11.65
CA ILE A 36 -7.23 -10.61 -10.71
C ILE A 36 -5.80 -10.20 -11.05
N LEU A 37 -5.56 -8.89 -11.12
CA LEU A 37 -4.23 -8.30 -11.11
C LEU A 37 -3.95 -7.73 -9.72
N ASP A 38 -2.90 -8.20 -9.06
CA ASP A 38 -2.45 -7.71 -7.76
C ASP A 38 -1.14 -6.92 -7.93
N ILE A 39 -1.23 -5.60 -7.85
CA ILE A 39 -0.10 -4.69 -8.06
C ILE A 39 0.70 -4.48 -6.77
N ALA A 40 2.00 -4.26 -6.89
CA ALA A 40 2.93 -4.19 -5.77
C ALA A 40 2.73 -5.40 -4.83
N SER A 41 2.65 -6.60 -5.42
CA SER A 41 2.26 -7.82 -4.72
C SER A 41 3.29 -8.27 -3.67
N GLY A 42 4.51 -7.71 -3.70
CA GLY A 42 5.57 -8.05 -2.77
C GLY A 42 5.84 -9.55 -2.74
N HIS A 43 5.92 -10.12 -1.56
CA HIS A 43 6.08 -11.56 -1.35
C HIS A 43 4.73 -12.33 -1.35
N GLY A 44 3.64 -11.70 -1.78
CA GLY A 44 2.37 -12.38 -2.09
C GLY A 44 1.22 -12.16 -1.11
N ILE A 45 1.24 -11.09 -0.29
CA ILE A 45 0.09 -10.69 0.53
C ILE A 45 -0.69 -9.56 -0.18
N PRO A 46 -1.94 -9.76 -0.64
CA PRO A 46 -2.84 -10.91 -0.42
C PRO A 46 -2.92 -11.93 -1.57
N ALA A 47 -2.03 -11.91 -2.57
CA ALA A 47 -2.14 -12.69 -3.81
C ALA A 47 -2.40 -14.20 -3.58
N PHE A 48 -1.77 -14.81 -2.57
CA PHE A 48 -2.01 -16.22 -2.24
C PHE A 48 -3.45 -16.47 -1.84
N TYR A 49 -3.99 -15.65 -0.94
CA TYR A 49 -5.38 -15.76 -0.53
C TYR A 49 -6.34 -15.55 -1.71
N LEU A 50 -6.08 -14.56 -2.56
CA LEU A 50 -6.88 -14.30 -3.75
C LEU A 50 -6.90 -15.53 -4.66
N ALA A 51 -5.75 -16.18 -4.87
CA ALA A 51 -5.63 -17.38 -5.69
C ALA A 51 -6.43 -18.58 -5.11
N GLU A 52 -6.39 -18.77 -3.79
CA GLU A 52 -7.20 -19.80 -3.14
C GLU A 52 -8.71 -19.56 -3.35
N GLN A 53 -9.14 -18.31 -3.27
CA GLN A 53 -10.57 -17.97 -3.39
C GLN A 53 -11.10 -18.05 -4.82
N VAL A 54 -10.30 -17.64 -5.83
CA VAL A 54 -10.74 -17.73 -7.23
C VAL A 54 -10.69 -19.17 -7.75
N GLY A 55 -9.83 -20.01 -7.18
CA GLY A 55 -9.69 -21.41 -7.53
C GLY A 55 -9.16 -21.65 -8.95
N PRO A 56 -9.14 -22.91 -9.41
CA PRO A 56 -8.50 -23.33 -10.66
C PRO A 56 -9.19 -22.81 -11.93
N THR A 57 -10.40 -22.28 -11.83
CA THR A 57 -11.11 -21.63 -12.95
C THR A 57 -10.84 -20.15 -13.06
N GLY A 58 -10.17 -19.56 -12.06
CA GLY A 58 -9.74 -18.16 -12.04
C GLY A 58 -8.27 -18.00 -12.42
N THR A 59 -7.79 -16.76 -12.32
CA THR A 59 -6.38 -16.42 -12.54
C THR A 59 -5.99 -15.27 -11.64
N VAL A 60 -4.82 -15.36 -11.00
CA VAL A 60 -4.22 -14.25 -10.25
C VAL A 60 -2.83 -13.97 -10.81
N VAL A 61 -2.57 -12.70 -11.11
CA VAL A 61 -1.26 -12.21 -11.54
C VAL A 61 -0.78 -11.21 -10.51
N GLY A 62 0.24 -11.56 -9.75
CA GLY A 62 0.95 -10.62 -8.87
C GLY A 62 2.09 -9.95 -9.63
N ILE A 63 2.14 -8.62 -9.62
CA ILE A 63 3.26 -7.88 -10.19
C ILE A 63 3.97 -7.04 -9.14
N ASP A 64 5.29 -7.02 -9.19
CA ASP A 64 6.14 -6.17 -8.34
C ASP A 64 7.38 -5.73 -9.10
N ALA A 65 7.84 -4.50 -8.89
CA ALA A 65 9.06 -3.97 -9.51
C ALA A 65 10.34 -4.60 -8.91
N SER A 66 10.25 -5.12 -7.68
CA SER A 66 11.38 -5.75 -6.98
C SER A 66 11.56 -7.21 -7.39
N ARG A 67 12.65 -7.50 -8.07
CA ARG A 67 13.04 -8.88 -8.44
C ARG A 67 13.17 -9.81 -7.22
N SER A 68 13.65 -9.28 -6.09
CA SER A 68 13.80 -10.06 -4.85
C SER A 68 12.46 -10.41 -4.23
N GLN A 69 11.48 -9.51 -4.24
CA GLN A 69 10.13 -9.78 -3.77
C GLN A 69 9.45 -10.85 -4.63
N VAL A 70 9.52 -10.72 -5.94
CA VAL A 70 8.98 -11.71 -6.89
C VAL A 70 9.62 -13.08 -6.70
N ALA A 71 10.94 -13.14 -6.51
CA ALA A 71 11.65 -14.39 -6.24
C ALA A 71 11.17 -15.04 -4.92
N SER A 72 10.98 -14.24 -3.86
CA SER A 72 10.44 -14.69 -2.58
C SER A 72 9.04 -15.25 -2.74
N ALA A 73 8.15 -14.53 -3.44
CA ALA A 73 6.77 -14.98 -3.69
C ALA A 73 6.73 -16.32 -4.43
N ARG A 74 7.54 -16.48 -5.48
CA ARG A 74 7.65 -17.74 -6.24
C ARG A 74 8.19 -18.88 -5.38
N ALA A 75 9.15 -18.60 -4.50
CA ALA A 75 9.70 -19.61 -3.58
C ALA A 75 8.65 -20.09 -2.56
N ILE A 76 7.78 -19.19 -2.09
CA ILE A 76 6.67 -19.55 -1.19
C ILE A 76 5.61 -20.37 -1.92
N GLN A 77 5.29 -20.02 -3.16
CA GLN A 77 4.25 -20.67 -3.98
C GLN A 77 4.54 -22.16 -4.24
N ARG A 78 5.81 -22.54 -4.42
CA ARG A 78 6.25 -23.94 -4.67
C ARG A 78 5.49 -24.68 -5.78
N GLY A 79 4.79 -23.95 -6.66
CA GLY A 79 3.98 -24.54 -7.74
C GLY A 79 2.62 -25.10 -7.32
N GLU A 80 2.18 -24.86 -6.08
CA GLU A 80 0.92 -25.43 -5.54
C GLU A 80 -0.35 -24.78 -6.12
N LEU A 81 -0.24 -23.56 -6.66
CA LEU A 81 -1.36 -22.81 -7.24
C LEU A 81 -1.05 -22.45 -8.71
N PRO A 82 -1.29 -23.35 -9.68
CA PRO A 82 -0.93 -23.13 -11.10
C PRO A 82 -1.62 -21.91 -11.74
N TRP A 83 -2.74 -21.44 -11.19
CA TRP A 83 -3.47 -20.26 -11.62
C TRP A 83 -3.00 -18.95 -10.97
N LEU A 84 -1.98 -19.01 -10.09
CA LEU A 84 -1.25 -17.86 -9.55
C LEU A 84 0.11 -17.76 -10.23
N ARG A 85 0.46 -16.58 -10.72
CA ARG A 85 1.81 -16.28 -11.21
C ARG A 85 2.29 -14.94 -10.69
N PHE A 86 3.60 -14.81 -10.50
CA PHE A 86 4.26 -13.57 -10.11
C PHE A 86 5.20 -13.10 -11.20
N GLU A 87 5.15 -11.81 -11.55
CA GLU A 87 5.93 -11.21 -12.62
C GLU A 87 6.68 -9.98 -12.11
N CYS A 88 7.94 -9.83 -12.56
CA CYS A 88 8.71 -8.63 -12.24
C CYS A 88 8.31 -7.52 -13.22
N GLN A 89 7.44 -6.61 -12.77
CA GLN A 89 6.85 -5.57 -13.59
C GLN A 89 6.56 -4.32 -12.75
N ASP A 90 6.95 -3.15 -13.26
CA ASP A 90 6.52 -1.88 -12.66
C ASP A 90 5.07 -1.57 -13.04
N MET A 91 4.21 -1.40 -12.03
CA MET A 91 2.80 -1.09 -12.22
C MET A 91 2.54 0.27 -12.90
N ARG A 92 3.55 1.17 -12.94
CA ARG A 92 3.47 2.48 -13.61
C ARG A 92 3.81 2.40 -15.11
N ALA A 93 4.30 1.26 -15.57
CA ALA A 93 4.76 1.04 -16.93
C ALA A 93 4.34 -0.36 -17.42
N MET A 94 3.08 -0.72 -17.19
CA MET A 94 2.54 -1.99 -17.65
C MET A 94 2.40 -1.98 -19.18
N PRO A 95 2.77 -3.09 -19.86
CA PRO A 95 2.67 -3.16 -21.31
C PRO A 95 1.20 -3.24 -21.75
N ALA A 96 0.86 -2.57 -22.86
CA ALA A 96 -0.49 -2.64 -23.42
C ALA A 96 -0.92 -4.06 -23.83
N SER A 97 0.03 -4.99 -23.96
CA SER A 97 -0.25 -6.41 -24.22
C SER A 97 -0.73 -7.19 -22.98
N LEU A 98 -0.60 -6.62 -21.78
CA LEU A 98 -1.17 -7.21 -20.57
C LEU A 98 -2.70 -7.10 -20.67
N PRO A 99 -3.45 -8.21 -20.51
CA PRO A 99 -4.90 -8.18 -20.63
C PRO A 99 -5.52 -7.33 -19.53
N ALA A 100 -6.78 -6.93 -19.73
CA ALA A 100 -7.60 -6.38 -18.66
C ALA A 100 -8.10 -7.49 -17.72
N PHE A 101 -8.33 -7.13 -16.46
CA PHE A 101 -8.73 -8.03 -15.39
C PHE A 101 -10.07 -7.60 -14.80
N GLN A 102 -10.81 -8.54 -14.24
CA GLN A 102 -12.09 -8.26 -13.57
C GLN A 102 -11.89 -7.59 -12.20
N ARG A 103 -10.73 -7.81 -11.57
CA ARG A 103 -10.34 -7.15 -10.32
C ARG A 103 -8.91 -6.64 -10.43
N LEU A 104 -8.69 -5.46 -9.88
CA LEU A 104 -7.36 -4.91 -9.69
C LEU A 104 -7.20 -4.59 -8.21
N THR A 105 -6.24 -5.24 -7.58
CA THR A 105 -5.93 -5.08 -6.15
C THR A 105 -4.52 -4.56 -5.96
N GLY A 106 -4.26 -3.94 -4.82
CA GLY A 106 -2.91 -3.55 -4.45
C GLY A 106 -2.83 -3.17 -2.98
N ASN A 107 -2.20 -4.04 -2.21
CA ASN A 107 -2.01 -3.82 -0.80
C ASN A 107 -0.80 -2.92 -0.55
N LEU A 108 -0.98 -1.81 0.20
CA LEU A 108 0.07 -0.82 0.45
C LEU A 108 0.70 -0.27 -0.85
N SER A 109 -0.10 -0.05 -1.90
CA SER A 109 0.38 0.22 -3.26
C SER A 109 0.36 1.70 -3.66
N VAL A 110 -0.60 2.49 -3.16
CA VAL A 110 -0.84 3.88 -3.61
C VAL A 110 0.39 4.79 -3.41
N MET A 111 1.20 4.54 -2.37
CA MET A 111 2.40 5.31 -2.09
C MET A 111 3.45 5.21 -3.22
N PHE A 112 3.50 4.09 -3.93
CA PHE A 112 4.45 3.84 -5.01
C PHE A 112 3.99 4.36 -6.39
N LEU A 113 2.80 4.96 -6.48
CA LEU A 113 2.30 5.61 -7.71
C LEU A 113 2.92 7.01 -7.95
N ARG A 114 3.92 7.41 -7.16
CA ARG A 114 4.67 8.66 -7.37
C ARG A 114 5.41 8.69 -8.73
N PRO A 115 5.70 9.86 -9.30
CA PRO A 115 5.43 11.20 -8.74
C PRO A 115 3.99 11.69 -9.02
N ASN A 116 3.31 11.21 -10.03
CA ASN A 116 1.95 11.62 -10.39
C ASN A 116 0.96 10.48 -10.13
N ARG A 117 0.47 10.40 -8.88
CA ARG A 117 -0.40 9.31 -8.43
C ARG A 117 -1.71 9.24 -9.21
N PHE A 118 -2.28 10.39 -9.56
CA PHE A 118 -3.54 10.43 -10.32
C PHE A 118 -3.37 9.84 -11.72
N GLU A 119 -2.33 10.24 -12.46
CA GLU A 119 -2.06 9.72 -13.79
C GLU A 119 -1.66 8.24 -13.78
N ALA A 120 -0.86 7.84 -12.78
CA ALA A 120 -0.54 6.44 -12.60
C ALA A 120 -1.79 5.59 -12.30
N MET A 121 -2.70 6.08 -11.44
CA MET A 121 -3.97 5.41 -11.17
C MET A 121 -4.86 5.34 -12.41
N ARG A 122 -4.87 6.38 -13.25
CA ARG A 122 -5.57 6.36 -14.54
C ARG A 122 -5.04 5.25 -15.44
N GLY A 123 -3.71 5.10 -15.55
CA GLY A 123 -3.07 4.02 -16.31
C GLY A 123 -3.42 2.62 -15.79
N LEU A 124 -3.61 2.44 -14.49
CA LEU A 124 -4.07 1.15 -13.94
C LEU A 124 -5.44 0.75 -14.49
N LEU A 125 -6.33 1.71 -14.73
CA LEU A 125 -7.68 1.44 -15.21
C LEU A 125 -7.71 0.92 -16.66
N ASP A 126 -6.64 1.09 -17.44
CA ASP A 126 -6.52 0.49 -18.78
C ASP A 126 -6.47 -1.04 -18.70
N HIS A 127 -6.03 -1.56 -17.54
CA HIS A 127 -5.98 -3.00 -17.24
C HIS A 127 -7.14 -3.50 -16.37
N LEU A 128 -8.18 -2.69 -16.19
CA LEU A 128 -9.42 -3.08 -15.53
C LEU A 128 -10.55 -3.19 -16.55
N GLU A 129 -11.25 -4.31 -16.58
CA GLU A 129 -12.41 -4.52 -17.46
C GLU A 129 -13.53 -3.51 -17.16
N PRO A 130 -14.36 -3.12 -18.15
CA PRO A 130 -15.62 -2.44 -17.88
C PRO A 130 -16.46 -3.26 -16.89
N GLY A 131 -16.98 -2.63 -15.83
CA GLY A 131 -17.65 -3.32 -14.72
C GLY A 131 -16.70 -4.05 -13.76
N GLY A 132 -15.39 -3.92 -13.92
CA GLY A 132 -14.38 -4.43 -13.00
C GLY A 132 -14.25 -3.57 -11.75
N GLN A 133 -13.70 -4.16 -10.67
CA GLN A 133 -13.51 -3.48 -9.39
C GLN A 133 -12.03 -3.22 -9.12
N LEU A 134 -11.70 -1.98 -8.75
CA LEU A 134 -10.43 -1.56 -8.18
C LEU A 134 -10.53 -1.54 -6.66
N VAL A 135 -9.54 -2.13 -5.95
CA VAL A 135 -9.42 -2.02 -4.48
C VAL A 135 -7.95 -1.87 -4.10
N LEU A 136 -7.57 -0.72 -3.55
CA LEU A 136 -6.20 -0.43 -3.14
C LEU A 136 -6.15 -0.01 -1.68
N THR A 137 -5.02 -0.25 -1.01
CA THR A 137 -4.76 0.25 0.34
C THR A 137 -3.49 1.08 0.43
N PHE A 138 -3.45 1.93 1.44
CA PHE A 138 -2.28 2.76 1.74
C PHE A 138 -2.37 3.34 3.17
N PRO A 139 -1.23 3.69 3.78
CA PRO A 139 -1.18 4.52 4.96
C PRO A 139 -1.45 5.98 4.57
N SER A 140 -2.60 6.52 4.98
CA SER A 140 -3.02 7.87 4.62
C SER A 140 -2.32 8.95 5.46
N LEU A 141 -2.52 10.21 5.05
CA LEU A 141 -2.06 11.39 5.79
C LEU A 141 -2.48 11.28 7.27
N GLY A 142 -1.56 11.61 8.17
CA GLY A 142 -1.72 11.46 9.61
C GLY A 142 -1.19 10.13 10.17
N THR A 143 -0.70 9.23 9.31
CA THR A 143 -0.01 8.01 9.77
C THR A 143 1.29 8.39 10.45
N PHE A 144 1.44 7.95 11.72
CA PHE A 144 2.62 8.21 12.54
C PHE A 144 2.97 9.69 12.73
N ASP A 145 1.98 10.56 12.79
CA ASP A 145 2.19 12.00 12.99
C ASP A 145 3.09 12.30 14.19
N SER A 146 2.97 11.52 15.27
CA SER A 146 3.83 11.67 16.45
C SER A 146 5.33 11.47 16.14
N ILE A 147 5.68 10.57 15.21
CA ILE A 147 7.06 10.36 14.77
C ILE A 147 7.54 11.55 13.95
N TRP A 148 6.73 12.03 13.01
CA TRP A 148 7.08 13.16 12.15
C TRP A 148 7.26 14.44 12.96
N GLN A 149 6.36 14.70 13.91
CA GLN A 149 6.49 15.82 14.84
C GLN A 149 7.77 15.71 15.68
N ARG A 150 8.14 14.51 16.10
CA ARG A 150 9.35 14.31 16.89
C ARG A 150 10.60 14.51 16.05
N ILE A 151 10.64 14.00 14.83
CA ILE A 151 11.75 14.25 13.89
C ILE A 151 11.89 15.76 13.65
N ASP A 152 10.81 16.46 13.36
CA ASP A 152 10.80 17.92 13.16
C ASP A 152 11.32 18.68 14.39
N GLN A 153 10.90 18.29 15.60
CA GLN A 153 11.38 18.90 16.83
C GLN A 153 12.88 18.71 17.04
N GLU A 154 13.39 17.48 16.81
CA GLU A 154 14.83 17.20 16.92
C GLU A 154 15.61 17.96 15.86
N MET A 155 15.19 17.98 14.60
CA MET A 155 15.77 18.81 13.54
C MET A 155 15.85 20.29 13.96
N GLY A 156 14.80 20.79 14.64
CA GLY A 156 14.77 22.15 15.17
C GLY A 156 15.86 22.42 16.23
N ARG A 157 16.17 21.43 17.09
CA ARG A 157 17.25 21.55 18.08
C ARG A 157 18.63 21.68 17.46
N TYR A 158 18.83 21.07 16.29
CA TYR A 158 20.05 21.17 15.50
C TYR A 158 20.07 22.37 14.54
N GLY A 159 19.01 23.19 14.51
CA GLY A 159 18.91 24.37 13.64
C GLY A 159 18.72 24.04 12.15
N LEU A 160 18.20 22.86 11.82
CA LEU A 160 18.03 22.33 10.47
C LEU A 160 16.77 22.90 9.80
N VAL A 161 16.82 24.13 9.29
CA VAL A 161 15.66 24.83 8.75
C VAL A 161 15.21 24.22 7.41
N ILE A 162 16.14 24.00 6.49
CA ILE A 162 15.88 23.51 5.14
C ILE A 162 15.37 22.06 5.17
N GLU A 163 15.99 21.23 6.00
CA GLU A 163 15.63 19.82 6.19
C GLU A 163 14.21 19.69 6.77
N ARG A 164 13.82 20.59 7.68
CA ARG A 164 12.47 20.65 8.24
C ARG A 164 11.44 21.01 7.17
N GLU A 165 11.76 21.95 6.27
CA GLU A 165 10.89 22.28 5.14
C GLU A 165 10.71 21.09 4.19
N ARG A 166 11.80 20.36 3.90
CA ARG A 166 11.74 19.13 3.10
C ARG A 166 10.89 18.04 3.78
N LEU A 167 11.07 17.86 5.10
CA LEU A 167 10.26 16.91 5.87
C LEU A 167 8.78 17.27 5.84
N ALA A 168 8.44 18.54 6.02
CA ALA A 168 7.06 19.03 5.97
C ALA A 168 6.45 18.81 4.57
N ALA A 169 7.19 19.09 3.51
CA ALA A 169 6.77 18.82 2.13
C ALA A 169 6.53 17.34 1.90
N HIS A 170 7.47 16.47 2.35
CA HIS A 170 7.33 15.02 2.26
C HIS A 170 6.09 14.50 3.00
N VAL A 171 5.84 14.97 4.21
CA VAL A 171 4.64 14.58 4.97
C VAL A 171 3.36 15.03 4.27
N ALA A 172 3.34 16.25 3.70
CA ALA A 172 2.19 16.79 2.99
C ALA A 172 1.89 16.11 1.64
N GLU A 173 2.86 15.41 1.04
CA GLU A 173 2.63 14.65 -0.19
C GLU A 173 1.75 13.39 0.00
N ARG A 174 1.53 12.96 1.23
CA ARG A 174 0.73 11.77 1.50
C ARG A 174 -0.73 12.04 1.19
N PRO A 175 -1.38 11.17 0.41
CA PRO A 175 -2.78 11.37 0.11
C PRO A 175 -3.64 11.14 1.36
N SER A 176 -4.65 11.99 1.51
CA SER A 176 -5.74 11.78 2.45
C SER A 176 -6.84 10.89 1.85
N ALA A 177 -7.77 10.44 2.67
CA ALA A 177 -8.98 9.75 2.20
C ALA A 177 -9.82 10.63 1.24
N ALA A 178 -9.82 11.95 1.45
CA ALA A 178 -10.53 12.90 0.58
C ALA A 178 -9.86 13.01 -0.79
N ASP A 179 -8.53 13.05 -0.85
CA ASP A 179 -7.79 13.13 -2.12
C ASP A 179 -8.08 11.91 -3.00
N VAL A 180 -7.98 10.69 -2.45
CA VAL A 180 -8.20 9.47 -3.23
C VAL A 180 -9.65 9.32 -3.65
N ARG A 181 -10.62 9.78 -2.86
CA ARG A 181 -12.02 9.85 -3.27
C ARG A 181 -12.18 10.77 -4.47
N GLY A 182 -11.62 11.98 -4.43
CA GLY A 182 -11.65 12.92 -5.53
C GLY A 182 -10.98 12.38 -6.80
N TRP A 183 -9.93 11.55 -6.67
CA TRP A 183 -9.32 10.89 -7.82
C TRP A 183 -10.28 9.88 -8.45
N LEU A 184 -10.95 9.03 -7.65
CA LEU A 184 -11.90 8.03 -8.18
C LEU A 184 -13.09 8.71 -8.87
N GLU A 185 -13.60 9.82 -8.31
CA GLU A 185 -14.68 10.62 -8.90
C GLU A 185 -14.26 11.22 -10.26
N ARG A 186 -13.06 11.79 -10.35
CA ARG A 186 -12.49 12.34 -11.59
C ARG A 186 -12.18 11.25 -12.63
N LEU A 187 -11.94 10.02 -12.21
CA LEU A 187 -11.76 8.84 -13.06
C LEU A 187 -13.09 8.18 -13.46
N ASP A 188 -14.20 8.81 -13.16
CA ASP A 188 -15.56 8.35 -13.48
C ASP A 188 -15.87 6.93 -12.95
N MET A 189 -15.32 6.62 -11.77
CA MET A 189 -15.59 5.35 -11.09
C MET A 189 -16.97 5.39 -10.40
N GLU A 190 -17.61 4.24 -10.34
CA GLU A 190 -18.92 4.06 -9.68
C GLU A 190 -18.78 3.34 -8.33
N ARG A 191 -19.82 3.42 -7.51
CA ARG A 191 -19.88 2.75 -6.19
C ARG A 191 -18.62 2.97 -5.36
N ILE A 192 -18.15 4.21 -5.32
CA ILE A 192 -16.92 4.60 -4.63
C ILE A 192 -17.10 4.43 -3.13
N ALA A 193 -16.20 3.64 -2.53
CA ALA A 193 -16.01 3.52 -1.09
C ALA A 193 -14.57 3.91 -0.72
N VAL A 194 -14.44 4.83 0.23
CA VAL A 194 -13.15 5.15 0.84
C VAL A 194 -13.34 5.09 2.34
N VAL A 195 -12.62 4.18 2.98
CA VAL A 195 -12.74 3.93 4.42
C VAL A 195 -11.35 4.07 5.05
N GLU A 196 -11.27 4.91 6.08
CA GLU A 196 -10.06 5.08 6.88
C GLU A 196 -10.32 4.57 8.30
N GLN A 197 -9.38 3.79 8.83
CA GLN A 197 -9.44 3.23 10.17
C GLN A 197 -8.08 3.37 10.88
N PRO A 198 -8.06 3.71 12.18
CA PRO A 198 -6.83 3.67 12.94
C PRO A 198 -6.34 2.23 13.11
N LEU A 199 -5.02 2.06 13.07
CA LEU A 199 -4.32 0.84 13.40
C LEU A 199 -3.29 1.16 14.49
N GLU A 200 -3.44 0.56 15.65
CA GLU A 200 -2.41 0.65 16.67
C GLU A 200 -1.25 -0.26 16.30
N VAL A 201 -0.08 0.34 16.13
CA VAL A 201 1.16 -0.40 15.90
C VAL A 201 1.91 -0.48 17.23
N VAL A 202 1.91 -1.65 17.85
CA VAL A 202 2.65 -1.90 19.07
C VAL A 202 4.09 -2.23 18.70
N SER A 203 4.99 -1.26 18.85
CA SER A 203 6.43 -1.52 18.74
C SER A 203 6.98 -1.88 20.14
N GLY A 204 7.59 -3.03 20.29
CA GLY A 204 8.21 -3.46 21.56
C GLY A 204 9.40 -2.59 22.00
N SER A 205 10.03 -1.83 21.08
CA SER A 205 10.99 -0.75 21.34
C SER A 205 11.05 0.17 20.13
N GLY A 206 11.32 1.45 20.34
CA GLY A 206 11.47 2.42 19.25
C GLY A 206 12.49 2.02 18.20
N GLN A 207 13.61 1.42 18.60
CA GLN A 207 14.62 0.91 17.67
C GLN A 207 14.09 -0.23 16.78
N ARG A 208 13.35 -1.19 17.32
CA ARG A 208 12.76 -2.29 16.52
C ARG A 208 11.79 -1.76 15.49
N PHE A 209 11.00 -0.74 15.85
CA PHE A 209 10.07 -0.10 14.95
C PHE A 209 10.81 0.62 13.81
N LEU A 210 11.79 1.47 14.13
CA LEU A 210 12.57 2.21 13.12
C LEU A 210 13.40 1.29 12.20
N GLN A 211 13.75 0.08 12.65
CA GLN A 211 14.50 -0.91 11.88
C GLN A 211 13.59 -1.91 11.15
N HIS A 212 12.26 -1.78 11.25
CA HIS A 212 11.35 -2.69 10.58
C HIS A 212 11.56 -2.61 9.04
N PRO A 213 11.80 -3.75 8.34
CA PRO A 213 12.20 -3.74 6.93
C PRO A 213 11.24 -3.00 6.00
N LEU A 214 9.93 -3.06 6.27
CA LEU A 214 8.90 -2.36 5.49
C LEU A 214 8.91 -0.84 5.72
N LEU A 215 9.37 -0.39 6.89
CA LEU A 215 9.51 1.03 7.19
C LEU A 215 10.82 1.58 6.63
N ARG A 216 11.90 0.80 6.68
CA ARG A 216 13.21 1.13 6.11
C ARG A 216 13.25 0.99 4.58
N GLY A 217 12.37 0.22 3.98
CA GLY A 217 12.26 0.07 2.52
C GLY A 217 11.28 1.03 1.84
N GLY A 218 10.86 2.12 2.49
CA GLY A 218 9.94 3.05 1.84
C GLY A 218 9.38 4.18 2.69
N PHE A 219 9.14 3.98 3.99
CA PHE A 219 8.40 4.96 4.78
C PHE A 219 9.31 5.92 5.56
N LEU A 220 10.39 5.40 6.17
CA LEU A 220 11.35 6.18 6.93
C LEU A 220 12.58 6.56 6.10
N ASP A 221 12.90 5.83 5.04
CA ASP A 221 14.02 6.16 4.17
C ASP A 221 13.83 7.54 3.53
N ASP A 222 12.59 7.88 3.15
CA ASP A 222 12.23 9.22 2.69
C ASP A 222 12.54 10.31 3.75
N ALA A 223 12.45 9.99 5.06
CA ALA A 223 12.83 10.91 6.12
C ALA A 223 14.36 11.15 6.18
N TYR A 224 15.14 10.09 5.96
CA TYR A 224 16.60 10.21 5.86
C TYR A 224 17.01 11.03 4.64
N GLU A 225 16.29 10.95 3.53
CA GLU A 225 16.53 11.74 2.32
C GLU A 225 16.31 13.25 2.52
N CYS A 226 15.61 13.65 3.59
CA CYS A 226 15.46 15.06 3.92
C CYS A 226 16.74 15.72 4.46
N PHE A 227 17.73 14.93 4.91
CA PHE A 227 18.96 15.45 5.49
C PHE A 227 20.07 15.57 4.45
N ASP A 228 20.83 16.67 4.51
CA ASP A 228 22.05 16.86 3.71
C ASP A 228 23.25 16.10 4.31
N ASP A 229 23.28 15.93 5.65
CA ASP A 229 24.32 15.18 6.37
C ASP A 229 23.74 13.88 6.98
N GLN A 230 24.21 12.74 6.47
CA GLN A 230 23.78 11.42 6.93
C GLN A 230 24.17 11.11 8.38
N ARG A 231 25.27 11.67 8.87
CA ARG A 231 25.68 11.49 10.28
C ARG A 231 24.71 12.20 11.20
N LEU A 232 24.28 13.40 10.82
CA LEU A 232 23.28 14.17 11.56
C LEU A 232 21.90 13.50 11.50
N ALA A 233 21.54 12.90 10.35
CA ALA A 233 20.35 12.08 10.25
C ALA A 233 20.36 10.93 11.27
N GLU A 234 21.46 10.18 11.37
CA GLU A 234 21.61 9.10 12.35
C GLU A 234 21.52 9.58 13.80
N GLU A 235 22.09 10.75 14.12
CA GLU A 235 22.00 11.35 15.45
C GLU A 235 20.54 11.71 15.79
N VAL A 236 19.84 12.43 14.91
CA VAL A 236 18.43 12.81 15.07
C VAL A 236 17.57 11.57 15.24
N MET A 237 17.70 10.58 14.34
CA MET A 237 16.89 9.37 14.38
C MET A 237 17.17 8.50 15.62
N THR A 238 18.40 8.52 16.13
CA THR A 238 18.74 7.87 17.40
C THR A 238 17.98 8.51 18.56
N GLN A 239 17.94 9.83 18.65
CA GLN A 239 17.16 10.53 19.69
C GLN A 239 15.65 10.23 19.57
N VAL A 240 15.11 10.29 18.35
CA VAL A 240 13.71 9.90 18.09
C VAL A 240 13.45 8.48 18.55
N SER A 241 14.36 7.53 18.31
CA SER A 241 14.20 6.13 18.73
C SER A 241 14.14 5.94 20.24
N LEU A 242 14.91 6.73 20.98
CA LEU A 242 14.89 6.69 22.45
C LEU A 242 13.54 7.15 23.01
N ASP A 243 12.94 8.15 22.39
CA ASP A 243 11.67 8.70 22.84
C ASP A 243 10.46 7.86 22.40
N LEU A 244 10.56 7.08 21.33
CA LEU A 244 9.49 6.19 20.88
C LEU A 244 9.07 5.16 21.94
N LYS A 245 9.92 4.86 22.94
CA LYS A 245 9.55 4.02 24.08
C LYS A 245 8.41 4.60 24.90
N SER A 246 8.26 5.92 24.91
CA SER A 246 7.20 6.64 25.62
C SER A 246 6.02 7.03 24.74
N MET A 247 6.10 6.83 23.41
CA MET A 247 5.11 7.27 22.43
C MET A 247 4.16 6.15 21.96
N THR A 248 4.04 5.07 22.71
CA THR A 248 3.12 3.98 22.40
C THR A 248 1.71 4.28 22.92
N PRO A 249 0.64 3.89 22.18
CA PRO A 249 0.69 3.24 20.87
C PRO A 249 0.96 4.22 19.73
N LEU A 250 1.67 3.74 18.71
CA LEU A 250 1.80 4.47 17.44
C LEU A 250 0.58 4.19 16.57
N ILE A 251 -0.01 5.24 16.02
CA ILE A 251 -1.23 5.12 15.23
C ILE A 251 -0.88 5.25 13.74
N ALA A 252 -1.14 4.20 12.98
CA ALA A 252 -1.22 4.25 11.53
C ALA A 252 -2.67 4.50 11.11
N ARG A 253 -2.88 5.23 10.01
CA ARG A 253 -4.19 5.39 9.40
C ARG A 253 -4.28 4.48 8.19
N ARG A 254 -4.92 3.31 8.35
CA ARG A 254 -5.17 2.39 7.23
C ARG A 254 -6.31 2.94 6.39
N CYS A 255 -6.02 3.28 5.16
CA CYS A 255 -7.03 3.68 4.20
C CYS A 255 -7.19 2.61 3.12
N VAL A 256 -8.42 2.26 2.80
CA VAL A 256 -8.81 1.46 1.64
C VAL A 256 -9.69 2.31 0.73
N LEU A 257 -9.39 2.29 -0.55
CA LEU A 257 -10.22 2.84 -1.61
C LEU A 257 -10.76 1.71 -2.48
N ALA A 258 -12.01 1.80 -2.86
CA ALA A 258 -12.67 0.87 -3.76
C ALA A 258 -13.58 1.63 -4.74
N GLY A 259 -13.66 1.14 -5.96
CA GLY A 259 -14.55 1.67 -6.99
C GLY A 259 -14.72 0.68 -8.12
N TRP A 260 -15.76 0.89 -8.92
CA TRP A 260 -16.09 0.06 -10.06
C TRP A 260 -15.91 0.88 -11.34
N LYS A 261 -15.22 0.33 -12.33
CA LYS A 261 -15.10 0.95 -13.64
C LYS A 261 -16.45 0.92 -14.34
N ARG A 262 -16.90 2.09 -14.80
CA ARG A 262 -18.19 2.20 -15.53
C ARG A 262 -18.22 1.28 -16.74
N VAL A 263 -19.37 0.66 -16.95
CA VAL A 263 -19.65 -0.05 -18.22
C VAL A 263 -20.01 1.01 -19.25
N SER A 264 -19.17 1.20 -20.26
CA SER A 264 -19.52 2.09 -21.37
C SER A 264 -20.78 1.56 -22.06
N THR A 265 -21.89 2.23 -21.85
CA THR A 265 -23.10 1.99 -22.65
C THR A 265 -22.76 2.50 -24.08
N ILE A 266 -22.47 1.60 -25.00
CA ILE A 266 -22.46 1.96 -26.42
C ILE A 266 -23.92 2.27 -26.74
N GLU A 267 -24.25 3.56 -26.83
CA GLU A 267 -25.51 3.96 -27.48
C GLU A 267 -25.44 3.43 -28.91
N ARG A 268 -26.29 2.45 -29.20
CA ARG A 268 -26.49 1.91 -30.55
C ARG A 268 -27.39 2.84 -31.35
#